data_9866f22dbaf5848999a5ada9cfd4d4aa
#
_entry.id   9866f22dbaf5848999a5ada9cfd4d4aa
#
_cell.length_a   1.000
_cell.length_b   1.000
_cell.length_c   1.000
_cell.angle_alpha   90.00
_cell.angle_beta   90.00
_cell.angle_gamma   90.00
#
_symmetry.space_group_name_H-M   'P 1'
#
loop_
_entity.id
_entity.type
_entity.pdbx_description
1 polymer ?
#
loop_
_entity_poly.entity_id
_entity_poly.type
_entity_poly.pdbx_seq_one_letter_code
_entity_poly.pdbx_strand_id
1 'polypeptide(L)'
;ARLFRMIEDMPINVMMADAETLNITYLNTEAKKTLKSLEEHLPVKVDDLMGQCIDVFHKNPGHQRGILGDPANLPHSATISIGDENLKLEASAVMGHDGSYIGPMLCWSVVTDQIRIAGDVKEVVEVVASASTEMKASSESLAAAAEETAAQSTTVAAASEEVTANIQTVASAAEQLAASVHEVSSQVTDSARISQEAVSET
;
A
#
# COMPACT_ATOMS: atom_id res chain seq x y z
N ALA A 1 -51.25 4.09 4.56
CA ALA A 1 -50.62 4.49 5.84
C ALA A 1 -49.32 3.75 6.12
N ARG A 2 -49.23 2.39 5.94
CA ARG A 2 -48.05 1.61 6.29
C ARG A 2 -46.85 1.84 5.35
N LEU A 3 -47.07 1.86 4.04
CA LEU A 3 -46.01 2.12 3.03
C LEU A 3 -45.38 3.49 3.20
N PHE A 4 -46.19 4.52 3.44
CA PHE A 4 -45.70 5.88 3.67
C PHE A 4 -44.78 5.95 4.89
N ARG A 5 -45.13 5.28 6.01
CA ARG A 5 -44.27 5.21 7.18
C ARG A 5 -42.93 4.47 6.92
N MET A 6 -42.96 3.46 6.07
CA MET A 6 -41.73 2.74 5.70
C MET A 6 -40.73 3.67 5.01
N ILE A 7 -41.20 4.53 4.09
CA ILE A 7 -40.30 5.49 3.41
C ILE A 7 -39.90 6.62 4.36
N GLU A 8 -40.82 7.08 5.22
CA GLU A 8 -40.54 8.14 6.21
C GLU A 8 -39.45 7.74 7.21
N ASP A 9 -39.49 6.48 7.69
CA ASP A 9 -38.60 5.96 8.70
C ASP A 9 -37.38 5.22 8.09
N MET A 10 -37.19 5.23 6.75
CA MET A 10 -36.01 4.59 6.12
C MET A 10 -34.71 5.32 6.50
N PRO A 11 -33.62 4.59 6.80
CA PRO A 11 -32.32 5.17 7.13
C PRO A 11 -31.53 5.59 5.88
N ILE A 12 -32.23 6.06 4.86
CA ILE A 12 -31.67 6.63 3.62
C ILE A 12 -32.35 7.96 3.34
N ASN A 13 -31.62 8.87 2.75
CA ASN A 13 -32.16 10.17 2.36
C ASN A 13 -33.05 10.01 1.13
N VAL A 14 -34.28 10.45 1.20
CA VAL A 14 -35.24 10.41 0.09
C VAL A 14 -35.87 11.79 -0.09
N MET A 15 -35.87 12.28 -1.33
CA MET A 15 -36.57 13.47 -1.81
C MET A 15 -37.39 13.09 -3.03
N MET A 16 -38.56 13.68 -3.18
CA MET A 16 -39.34 13.62 -4.43
C MET A 16 -39.67 15.01 -4.91
N ALA A 17 -39.72 15.17 -6.21
CA ALA A 17 -40.21 16.39 -6.84
C ALA A 17 -41.30 16.07 -7.85
N ASP A 18 -42.12 17.06 -8.16
CA ASP A 18 -43.18 17.01 -9.16
C ASP A 18 -42.60 16.95 -10.58
N ALA A 19 -43.23 16.18 -11.47
CA ALA A 19 -42.70 15.95 -12.82
C ALA A 19 -42.63 17.21 -13.70
N GLU A 20 -43.58 18.14 -13.53
CA GLU A 20 -43.73 19.32 -14.40
C GLU A 20 -43.03 20.53 -13.83
N THR A 21 -43.23 20.80 -12.55
CA THR A 21 -42.71 22.00 -11.87
C THR A 21 -41.33 21.78 -11.26
N LEU A 22 -40.99 20.54 -10.99
CA LEU A 22 -39.82 20.12 -10.20
C LEU A 22 -39.77 20.74 -8.80
N ASN A 23 -40.95 21.06 -8.27
CA ASN A 23 -41.07 21.47 -6.88
C ASN A 23 -40.97 20.27 -5.96
N ILE A 24 -40.27 20.43 -4.84
CA ILE A 24 -40.09 19.38 -3.84
C ILE A 24 -41.43 19.07 -3.18
N THR A 25 -41.90 17.84 -3.38
CA THR A 25 -43.18 17.36 -2.86
C THR A 25 -43.05 16.48 -1.64
N TYR A 26 -41.84 15.95 -1.41
CA TYR A 26 -41.58 15.06 -0.29
C TYR A 26 -40.10 15.07 0.14
N LEU A 27 -39.89 15.01 1.45
CA LEU A 27 -38.59 14.77 2.12
C LEU A 27 -38.85 13.86 3.33
N ASN A 28 -38.17 12.71 3.40
CA ASN A 28 -38.29 11.84 4.57
C ASN A 28 -37.49 12.39 5.77
N THR A 29 -37.67 11.76 6.92
CA THR A 29 -37.01 12.17 8.19
C THR A 29 -35.51 12.20 8.08
N GLU A 30 -34.87 11.18 7.48
CA GLU A 30 -33.41 11.13 7.35
C GLU A 30 -32.89 12.21 6.39
N ALA A 31 -33.57 12.48 5.28
CA ALA A 31 -33.24 13.58 4.37
C ALA A 31 -33.22 14.94 5.07
N LYS A 32 -34.26 15.23 5.86
CA LYS A 32 -34.32 16.47 6.65
C LYS A 32 -33.18 16.58 7.64
N LYS A 33 -32.87 15.49 8.35
CA LYS A 33 -31.78 15.44 9.33
C LYS A 33 -30.41 15.65 8.68
N THR A 34 -30.10 14.95 7.57
CA THR A 34 -28.85 15.10 6.84
C THR A 34 -28.71 16.51 6.25
N LEU A 35 -29.76 17.04 5.60
CA LEU A 35 -29.73 18.40 5.08
C LEU A 35 -29.60 19.45 6.18
N LYS A 36 -30.15 19.20 7.38
CA LYS A 36 -30.00 20.11 8.53
C LYS A 36 -28.57 20.22 9.02
N SER A 37 -27.80 19.14 8.95
CA SER A 37 -26.37 19.18 9.27
C SER A 37 -25.52 19.95 8.24
N LEU A 38 -26.05 20.14 7.03
CA LEU A 38 -25.42 20.86 5.92
C LEU A 38 -26.03 22.25 5.67
N GLU A 39 -26.98 22.68 6.51
CA GLU A 39 -27.82 23.85 6.25
C GLU A 39 -27.03 25.14 6.02
N GLU A 40 -25.89 25.32 6.64
CA GLU A 40 -25.03 26.51 6.44
C GLU A 40 -24.49 26.64 5.01
N HIS A 41 -24.42 25.52 4.27
CA HIS A 41 -23.97 25.47 2.88
C HIS A 41 -25.10 25.41 1.87
N LEU A 42 -26.37 25.39 2.34
CA LEU A 42 -27.53 25.38 1.48
C LEU A 42 -28.02 26.80 1.15
N PRO A 43 -28.60 27.03 -0.04
CA PRO A 43 -29.12 28.33 -0.43
C PRO A 43 -30.39 28.74 0.30
N VAL A 44 -31.08 27.77 0.91
CA VAL A 44 -32.33 27.96 1.67
C VAL A 44 -32.33 27.07 2.91
N LYS A 45 -33.14 27.43 3.91
CA LYS A 45 -33.27 26.62 5.12
C LYS A 45 -34.02 25.34 4.81
N VAL A 46 -33.68 24.27 5.53
CA VAL A 46 -34.33 22.96 5.33
C VAL A 46 -35.83 22.99 5.57
N ASP A 47 -36.26 23.78 6.53
CA ASP A 47 -37.68 23.92 6.86
C ASP A 47 -38.52 24.60 5.74
N ASP A 48 -37.84 25.39 4.88
CA ASP A 48 -38.44 26.09 3.75
C ASP A 48 -38.33 25.34 2.42
N LEU A 49 -37.72 24.13 2.39
CA LEU A 49 -37.51 23.36 1.16
C LEU A 49 -38.77 22.81 0.54
N MET A 50 -39.74 22.44 1.36
CA MET A 50 -41.00 21.88 0.84
C MET A 50 -41.74 22.90 -0.05
N GLY A 51 -42.08 22.47 -1.28
CA GLY A 51 -42.70 23.32 -2.29
C GLY A 51 -41.72 24.21 -3.07
N GLN A 52 -40.45 24.29 -2.70
CA GLN A 52 -39.44 24.99 -3.50
C GLN A 52 -39.05 24.15 -4.73
N CYS A 53 -38.80 24.84 -5.84
CA CYS A 53 -38.22 24.18 -7.01
C CYS A 53 -36.76 23.77 -6.75
N ILE A 54 -36.36 22.58 -7.24
CA ILE A 54 -34.99 22.09 -7.14
C ILE A 54 -33.96 23.03 -7.76
N ASP A 55 -34.37 23.96 -8.60
CA ASP A 55 -33.51 24.96 -9.23
C ASP A 55 -32.70 25.76 -8.21
N VAL A 56 -33.21 25.94 -6.99
CA VAL A 56 -32.54 26.68 -5.92
C VAL A 56 -31.18 26.08 -5.59
N PHE A 57 -30.96 24.78 -5.82
CA PHE A 57 -29.69 24.12 -5.57
C PHE A 57 -28.71 24.21 -6.75
N HIS A 58 -29.10 24.69 -7.92
CA HIS A 58 -28.33 24.52 -9.14
C HIS A 58 -27.98 25.84 -9.81
N LYS A 59 -26.68 26.01 -10.11
CA LYS A 59 -26.18 27.17 -10.86
C LYS A 59 -26.65 27.20 -12.32
N ASN A 60 -26.93 26.02 -12.90
CA ASN A 60 -27.47 25.84 -14.26
C ASN A 60 -28.68 24.94 -14.21
N PRO A 61 -29.85 25.47 -13.84
CA PRO A 61 -31.09 24.67 -13.70
C PRO A 61 -31.52 23.96 -14.96
N GLY A 62 -31.25 24.51 -16.16
CA GLY A 62 -31.65 23.91 -17.44
C GLY A 62 -31.09 22.52 -17.68
N HIS A 63 -29.89 22.24 -17.17
CA HIS A 63 -29.28 20.91 -17.27
C HIS A 63 -30.04 19.86 -16.44
N GLN A 64 -30.34 20.19 -15.17
CA GLN A 64 -31.08 19.29 -14.27
C GLN A 64 -32.49 19.11 -14.70
N ARG A 65 -33.15 20.17 -15.20
CA ARG A 65 -34.49 20.07 -15.78
C ARG A 65 -34.52 19.14 -16.99
N GLY A 66 -33.50 19.15 -17.84
CA GLY A 66 -33.39 18.22 -18.96
C GLY A 66 -33.19 16.76 -18.54
N ILE A 67 -32.53 16.50 -17.43
CA ILE A 67 -32.37 15.15 -16.89
C ILE A 67 -33.63 14.68 -16.17
N LEU A 68 -34.13 15.47 -15.23
CA LEU A 68 -35.17 15.06 -14.29
C LEU A 68 -36.58 15.22 -14.85
N GLY A 69 -36.78 16.03 -15.89
CA GLY A 69 -38.06 16.24 -16.53
C GLY A 69 -38.47 15.13 -17.52
N ASP A 70 -37.56 14.27 -17.93
CA ASP A 70 -37.84 13.15 -18.84
C ASP A 70 -37.45 11.82 -18.16
N PRO A 71 -38.44 10.92 -17.91
CA PRO A 71 -38.15 9.63 -17.29
C PRO A 71 -37.18 8.73 -18.11
N ALA A 72 -37.05 8.98 -19.43
CA ALA A 72 -36.11 8.24 -20.28
C ALA A 72 -34.63 8.53 -19.94
N ASN A 73 -34.32 9.67 -19.29
CA ASN A 73 -33.00 10.04 -18.83
C ASN A 73 -32.63 9.45 -17.45
N LEU A 74 -33.56 8.73 -16.84
CA LEU A 74 -33.42 8.13 -15.51
C LEU A 74 -33.32 6.59 -15.63
N PRO A 75 -32.53 5.90 -14.75
CA PRO A 75 -31.86 6.46 -13.57
C PRO A 75 -30.63 7.29 -13.91
N HIS A 76 -30.33 8.29 -13.09
CA HIS A 76 -29.14 9.13 -13.21
C HIS A 76 -28.38 9.19 -11.87
N SER A 77 -27.06 9.11 -11.93
CA SER A 77 -26.20 9.16 -10.74
C SER A 77 -25.17 10.28 -10.87
N ALA A 78 -24.92 10.98 -9.78
CA ALA A 78 -23.93 12.05 -9.68
C ALA A 78 -23.29 12.08 -8.30
N THR A 79 -22.07 12.58 -8.22
CA THR A 79 -21.44 12.95 -6.95
C THR A 79 -21.27 14.46 -6.94
N ILE A 80 -21.73 15.10 -5.86
CA ILE A 80 -21.62 16.55 -5.65
C ILE A 80 -20.93 16.83 -4.32
N SER A 81 -20.40 18.05 -4.16
CA SER A 81 -19.87 18.52 -2.89
C SER A 81 -20.74 19.64 -2.34
N ILE A 82 -21.07 19.56 -1.04
CA ILE A 82 -21.77 20.59 -0.27
C ILE A 82 -20.90 20.87 0.96
N GLY A 83 -20.29 22.06 1.01
CA GLY A 83 -19.25 22.34 2.00
C GLY A 83 -18.11 21.32 1.86
N ASP A 84 -17.71 20.72 2.96
CA ASP A 84 -16.65 19.70 3.02
C ASP A 84 -17.15 18.28 2.77
N GLU A 85 -18.49 18.11 2.58
CA GLU A 85 -19.08 16.80 2.39
C GLU A 85 -19.31 16.46 0.92
N ASN A 86 -19.04 15.21 0.56
CA ASN A 86 -19.36 14.65 -0.74
C ASN A 86 -20.62 13.78 -0.63
N LEU A 87 -21.58 14.05 -1.50
CA LEU A 87 -22.84 13.34 -1.56
C LEU A 87 -22.96 12.59 -2.88
N LYS A 88 -23.17 11.27 -2.80
CA LYS A 88 -23.53 10.47 -3.96
C LYS A 88 -25.06 10.50 -4.10
N LEU A 89 -25.52 10.97 -5.25
CA LEU A 89 -26.93 11.14 -5.59
C LEU A 89 -27.35 10.08 -6.61
N GLU A 90 -28.55 9.54 -6.44
CA GLU A 90 -29.18 8.62 -7.39
C GLU A 90 -30.63 9.07 -7.62
N ALA A 91 -30.91 9.52 -8.83
CA ALA A 91 -32.26 9.92 -9.26
C ALA A 91 -32.90 8.79 -10.05
N SER A 92 -34.18 8.49 -9.77
CA SER A 92 -34.98 7.49 -10.45
C SER A 92 -36.35 8.03 -10.78
N ALA A 93 -36.99 7.48 -11.82
CA ALA A 93 -38.36 7.86 -12.22
C ALA A 93 -39.38 7.15 -11.34
N VAL A 94 -40.35 7.92 -10.80
CA VAL A 94 -41.55 7.36 -10.17
C VAL A 94 -42.69 7.39 -11.18
N MET A 95 -43.25 6.22 -11.47
CA MET A 95 -44.34 6.06 -12.45
C MET A 95 -45.66 5.75 -11.75
N GLY A 96 -46.72 6.32 -12.25
CA GLY A 96 -48.08 5.98 -11.85
C GLY A 96 -48.51 4.61 -12.36
N HIS A 97 -49.61 4.09 -11.82
CA HIS A 97 -50.22 2.85 -12.29
C HIS A 97 -50.69 2.89 -13.74
N ASP A 98 -50.99 4.08 -14.24
CA ASP A 98 -51.39 4.36 -15.60
C ASP A 98 -50.23 4.61 -16.57
N GLY A 99 -48.99 4.49 -16.07
CA GLY A 99 -47.77 4.76 -16.82
C GLY A 99 -47.41 6.25 -16.91
N SER A 100 -48.11 7.14 -16.23
CA SER A 100 -47.77 8.56 -16.16
C SER A 100 -46.50 8.77 -15.33
N TYR A 101 -45.68 9.76 -15.72
CA TYR A 101 -44.53 10.17 -14.92
C TYR A 101 -44.98 11.07 -13.77
N ILE A 102 -44.85 10.60 -12.54
CA ILE A 102 -45.20 11.34 -11.32
C ILE A 102 -44.09 12.35 -10.95
N GLY A 103 -42.84 11.99 -11.19
CA GLY A 103 -41.69 12.85 -10.92
C GLY A 103 -40.45 12.08 -10.52
N PRO A 104 -39.30 12.77 -10.38
CA PRO A 104 -38.06 12.15 -9.93
C PRO A 104 -38.09 11.89 -8.42
N MET A 105 -37.55 10.71 -8.04
CA MET A 105 -37.19 10.41 -6.69
C MET A 105 -35.66 10.42 -6.60
N LEU A 106 -35.13 11.21 -5.68
CA LEU A 106 -33.69 11.32 -5.40
C LEU A 106 -33.39 10.66 -4.07
N CYS A 107 -32.45 9.73 -4.12
CA CYS A 107 -31.80 9.19 -2.92
C CYS A 107 -30.34 9.65 -2.87
N TRP A 108 -29.81 9.86 -1.67
CA TRP A 108 -28.39 10.20 -1.54
C TRP A 108 -27.79 9.67 -0.25
N SER A 109 -26.44 9.57 -0.25
CA SER A 109 -25.63 9.27 0.92
C SER A 109 -24.41 10.19 0.97
N VAL A 110 -23.98 10.52 2.18
CA VAL A 110 -22.68 11.16 2.40
C VAL A 110 -21.59 10.11 2.20
N VAL A 111 -20.64 10.39 1.31
CA VAL A 111 -19.57 9.44 0.90
C VAL A 111 -18.17 10.02 1.11
N THR A 112 -18.04 11.09 1.88
CA THR A 112 -16.76 11.77 2.15
C THR A 112 -15.73 10.83 2.71
N ASP A 113 -16.06 10.07 3.74
CA ASP A 113 -15.15 9.10 4.35
C ASP A 113 -14.79 7.96 3.38
N GLN A 114 -15.74 7.49 2.58
CA GLN A 114 -15.49 6.44 1.59
C GLN A 114 -14.49 6.91 0.52
N ILE A 115 -14.64 8.16 0.04
CA ILE A 115 -13.73 8.76 -0.94
C ILE A 115 -12.33 8.94 -0.32
N ARG A 116 -12.25 9.44 0.91
CA ARG A 116 -10.99 9.62 1.64
C ARG A 116 -10.29 8.28 1.84
N ILE A 117 -11.00 7.28 2.37
CA ILE A 117 -10.43 5.93 2.59
C ILE A 117 -9.96 5.30 1.27
N ALA A 118 -10.72 5.48 0.17
CA ALA A 118 -10.31 4.99 -1.14
C ALA A 118 -9.00 5.66 -1.62
N GLY A 119 -8.83 6.95 -1.34
CA GLY A 119 -7.58 7.69 -1.58
C GLY A 119 -6.42 7.15 -0.76
N ASP A 120 -6.62 7.00 0.55
CA ASP A 120 -5.62 6.49 1.50
C ASP A 120 -5.16 5.07 1.11
N VAL A 121 -6.12 4.20 0.75
CA VAL A 121 -5.81 2.83 0.28
C VAL A 121 -4.98 2.85 -1.00
N LYS A 122 -5.29 3.73 -1.95
CA LYS A 122 -4.51 3.86 -3.17
C LYS A 122 -3.07 4.28 -2.88
N GLU A 123 -2.86 5.25 -2.00
CA GLU A 123 -1.53 5.69 -1.57
C GLU A 123 -0.74 4.55 -0.91
N VAL A 124 -1.38 3.80 0.00
CA VAL A 124 -0.75 2.63 0.65
C VAL A 124 -0.35 1.58 -0.39
N VAL A 125 -1.19 1.30 -1.39
CA VAL A 125 -0.86 0.34 -2.46
C VAL A 125 0.36 0.79 -3.26
N GLU A 126 0.48 2.08 -3.58
CA GLU A 126 1.64 2.64 -4.30
C GLU A 126 2.93 2.51 -3.45
N VAL A 127 2.86 2.81 -2.15
CA VAL A 127 4.00 2.64 -1.22
C VAL A 127 4.41 1.17 -1.12
N VAL A 128 3.46 0.24 -0.99
CA VAL A 128 3.76 -1.21 -0.93
C VAL A 128 4.38 -1.71 -2.23
N ALA A 129 3.91 -1.25 -3.38
CA ALA A 129 4.48 -1.61 -4.68
C ALA A 129 5.94 -1.12 -4.82
N SER A 130 6.21 0.12 -4.39
CA SER A 130 7.57 0.68 -4.37
C SER A 130 8.50 -0.11 -3.44
N ALA A 131 8.07 -0.35 -2.20
CA ALA A 131 8.82 -1.13 -1.22
C ALA A 131 9.10 -2.57 -1.69
N SER A 132 8.14 -3.18 -2.41
CA SER A 132 8.31 -4.53 -2.99
C SER A 132 9.39 -4.54 -4.08
N THR A 133 9.47 -3.47 -4.88
CA THR A 133 10.48 -3.32 -5.93
C THR A 133 11.88 -3.15 -5.30
N GLU A 134 12.00 -2.32 -4.26
CA GLU A 134 13.26 -2.14 -3.53
C GLU A 134 13.70 -3.42 -2.82
N MET A 135 12.76 -4.16 -2.23
CA MET A 135 13.05 -5.44 -1.58
C MET A 135 13.55 -6.48 -2.58
N LYS A 136 12.99 -6.52 -3.79
CA LYS A 136 13.46 -7.39 -4.87
C LYS A 136 14.90 -7.05 -5.26
N ALA A 137 15.22 -5.78 -5.49
CA ALA A 137 16.56 -5.33 -5.82
C ALA A 137 17.58 -5.63 -4.69
N SER A 138 17.18 -5.43 -3.44
CA SER A 138 17.99 -5.80 -2.27
C SER A 138 18.24 -7.30 -2.18
N SER A 139 17.23 -8.12 -2.46
CA SER A 139 17.34 -9.59 -2.46
C SER A 139 18.28 -10.08 -3.56
N GLU A 140 18.22 -9.49 -4.75
CA GLU A 140 19.13 -9.79 -5.86
C GLU A 140 20.58 -9.43 -5.50
N SER A 141 20.80 -8.26 -4.86
CA SER A 141 22.11 -7.85 -4.39
C SER A 141 22.65 -8.78 -3.29
N LEU A 142 21.79 -9.23 -2.39
CA LEU A 142 22.15 -10.16 -1.31
C LEU A 142 22.54 -11.54 -1.88
N ALA A 143 21.82 -12.02 -2.89
CA ALA A 143 22.16 -13.27 -3.58
C ALA A 143 23.53 -13.19 -4.25
N ALA A 144 23.83 -12.10 -4.96
CA ALA A 144 25.14 -11.88 -5.58
C ALA A 144 26.28 -11.83 -4.53
N ALA A 145 26.08 -11.13 -3.40
CA ALA A 145 27.05 -11.09 -2.32
C ALA A 145 27.27 -12.46 -1.65
N ALA A 146 26.22 -13.28 -1.55
CA ALA A 146 26.34 -14.65 -1.03
C ALA A 146 27.16 -15.56 -1.98
N GLU A 147 26.95 -15.43 -3.30
CA GLU A 147 27.76 -16.16 -4.29
C GLU A 147 29.24 -15.74 -4.25
N GLU A 148 29.51 -14.44 -4.15
CA GLU A 148 30.87 -13.92 -4.00
C GLU A 148 31.54 -14.44 -2.71
N THR A 149 30.81 -14.43 -1.59
CA THR A 149 31.28 -14.95 -0.31
C THR A 149 31.59 -16.45 -0.40
N ALA A 150 30.78 -17.22 -1.09
CA ALA A 150 31.03 -18.65 -1.30
C ALA A 150 32.29 -18.88 -2.15
N ALA A 151 32.51 -18.11 -3.21
CA ALA A 151 33.71 -18.18 -4.03
C ALA A 151 34.96 -17.79 -3.23
N GLN A 152 34.89 -16.75 -2.43
CA GLN A 152 35.98 -16.33 -1.53
C GLN A 152 36.30 -17.39 -0.48
N SER A 153 35.29 -18.04 0.09
CA SER A 153 35.46 -19.13 1.06
C SER A 153 36.19 -20.31 0.44
N THR A 154 35.91 -20.65 -0.80
CA THR A 154 36.64 -21.70 -1.56
C THR A 154 38.12 -21.33 -1.77
N THR A 155 38.38 -20.06 -2.11
CA THR A 155 39.76 -19.56 -2.27
C THR A 155 40.55 -19.62 -0.95
N VAL A 156 39.93 -19.23 0.16
CA VAL A 156 40.52 -19.31 1.51
C VAL A 156 40.79 -20.74 1.91
N ALA A 157 39.89 -21.69 1.59
CA ALA A 157 40.12 -23.11 1.86
C ALA A 157 41.33 -23.64 1.10
N ALA A 158 41.47 -23.34 -0.19
CA ALA A 158 42.65 -23.75 -1.00
C ALA A 158 43.94 -23.15 -0.48
N ALA A 159 43.96 -21.86 -0.11
CA ALA A 159 45.11 -21.22 0.49
C ALA A 159 45.50 -21.85 1.86
N SER A 160 44.53 -22.28 2.65
CA SER A 160 44.76 -22.98 3.93
C SER A 160 45.38 -24.35 3.74
N GLU A 161 45.00 -25.09 2.68
CA GLU A 161 45.61 -26.36 2.30
C GLU A 161 47.07 -26.15 1.89
N GLU A 162 47.37 -25.12 1.09
CA GLU A 162 48.72 -24.78 0.67
C GLU A 162 49.58 -24.39 1.86
N VAL A 163 49.09 -23.59 2.79
CA VAL A 163 49.78 -23.23 4.03
C VAL A 163 50.11 -24.50 4.87
N THR A 164 49.15 -25.43 4.96
CA THR A 164 49.36 -26.69 5.66
C THR A 164 50.46 -27.54 5.04
N ALA A 165 50.51 -27.64 3.70
CA ALA A 165 51.57 -28.34 2.99
C ALA A 165 52.96 -27.68 3.19
N ASN A 166 53.01 -26.36 3.17
CA ASN A 166 54.20 -25.59 3.44
C ASN A 166 54.72 -25.79 4.86
N ILE A 167 53.82 -25.79 5.87
CA ILE A 167 54.18 -26.11 7.26
C ILE A 167 54.79 -27.52 7.37
N GLN A 168 54.26 -28.51 6.68
CA GLN A 168 54.77 -29.88 6.66
C GLN A 168 56.15 -29.95 6.05
N THR A 169 56.38 -29.19 4.96
CA THR A 169 57.70 -29.07 4.31
C THR A 169 58.73 -28.42 5.25
N VAL A 170 58.36 -27.34 5.93
CA VAL A 170 59.20 -26.67 6.91
C VAL A 170 59.56 -27.59 8.10
N ALA A 171 58.55 -28.34 8.62
CA ALA A 171 58.74 -29.30 9.68
C ALA A 171 59.77 -30.39 9.29
N SER A 172 59.65 -30.96 8.09
CA SER A 172 60.59 -31.96 7.57
C SER A 172 62.01 -31.39 7.40
N ALA A 173 62.15 -30.16 6.91
CA ALA A 173 63.39 -29.48 6.79
C ALA A 173 64.05 -29.20 8.17
N ALA A 174 63.23 -28.84 9.17
CA ALA A 174 63.69 -28.65 10.54
C ALA A 174 64.22 -29.97 11.17
N GLU A 175 63.50 -31.08 10.93
CA GLU A 175 64.00 -32.42 11.37
C GLU A 175 65.32 -32.80 10.71
N GLN A 176 65.48 -32.54 9.40
CA GLN A 176 66.72 -32.78 8.70
C GLN A 176 67.91 -31.90 9.26
N LEU A 177 67.61 -30.63 9.52
CA LEU A 177 68.59 -29.73 10.15
C LEU A 177 69.01 -30.23 11.55
N ALA A 178 68.06 -30.68 12.35
CA ALA A 178 68.35 -31.23 13.68
C ALA A 178 69.26 -32.49 13.59
N ALA A 179 69.02 -33.39 12.63
CA ALA A 179 69.80 -34.53 12.34
C ALA A 179 71.25 -34.13 11.90
N SER A 180 71.36 -33.15 10.99
CA SER A 180 72.65 -32.62 10.52
C SER A 180 73.45 -31.96 11.65
N VAL A 181 72.83 -31.20 12.54
CA VAL A 181 73.48 -30.60 13.71
C VAL A 181 74.01 -31.67 14.66
N HIS A 182 73.19 -32.75 14.83
CA HIS A 182 73.65 -33.86 15.68
C HIS A 182 74.88 -34.59 15.08
N GLU A 183 74.94 -34.79 13.77
CA GLU A 183 76.08 -35.38 13.07
C GLU A 183 77.31 -34.51 13.16
N VAL A 184 77.15 -33.17 12.91
CA VAL A 184 78.26 -32.22 13.08
C VAL A 184 78.78 -32.21 14.52
N SER A 185 77.88 -32.25 15.52
CA SER A 185 78.32 -32.34 16.95
C SER A 185 79.07 -33.59 17.26
N SER A 186 78.68 -34.73 16.69
CA SER A 186 79.42 -35.99 16.81
C SER A 186 80.83 -35.91 16.17
N GLN A 187 80.91 -35.36 14.93
CA GLN A 187 82.17 -35.16 14.23
C GLN A 187 83.14 -34.23 14.98
N VAL A 188 82.60 -33.13 15.57
CA VAL A 188 83.40 -32.21 16.39
C VAL A 188 84.00 -32.93 17.64
N THR A 189 83.13 -33.76 18.29
CA THR A 189 83.54 -34.54 19.45
C THR A 189 84.64 -35.55 19.08
N ASP A 190 84.54 -36.27 17.99
CA ASP A 190 85.49 -37.21 17.48
C ASP A 190 86.79 -36.55 17.06
N SER A 191 86.69 -35.39 16.40
CA SER A 191 87.87 -34.58 16.04
C SER A 191 88.63 -34.08 17.27
N ALA A 192 87.95 -33.65 18.32
CA ALA A 192 88.54 -33.26 19.60
C ALA A 192 89.28 -34.46 20.28
N ARG A 193 88.68 -35.64 20.29
CA ARG A 193 89.27 -36.85 20.80
C ARG A 193 90.54 -37.22 20.04
N ILE A 194 90.52 -37.25 18.70
CA ILE A 194 91.70 -37.54 17.85
C ILE A 194 92.81 -36.52 18.09
N SER A 195 92.48 -35.23 18.21
CA SER A 195 93.44 -34.18 18.51
C SER A 195 94.12 -34.40 19.88
N GLN A 196 93.33 -34.82 20.86
CA GLN A 196 93.82 -35.09 22.20
C GLN A 196 94.71 -36.32 22.26
N GLU A 197 94.45 -37.38 21.52
CA GLU A 197 95.26 -38.56 21.35
C GLU A 197 96.56 -38.21 20.66
N ALA A 198 96.53 -37.42 19.58
CA ALA A 198 97.78 -36.99 18.89
C ALA A 198 98.68 -36.14 19.77
N VAL A 199 98.19 -35.34 20.70
CA VAL A 199 98.99 -34.56 21.67
C VAL A 199 99.58 -35.46 22.78
N SER A 200 98.93 -36.58 23.09
CA SER A 200 99.40 -37.49 24.11
C SER A 200 100.54 -38.47 23.62
N GLU A 201 100.69 -38.57 22.29
CA GLU A 201 101.76 -39.42 21.66
C GLU A 201 103.07 -38.64 21.33
N THR A 202 103.05 -37.31 21.57
CA THR A 202 104.22 -36.44 21.40
C THR A 202 104.84 -36.09 22.74
#